data_4a32a5e28543d15192ccb327872f0a8b
#
_entry.id   4a32a5e28543d15192ccb327872f0a8b
#
_cell.length_a   1.000
_cell.length_b   1.000
_cell.length_c   1.000
_cell.angle_alpha   90.00
_cell.angle_beta   90.00
_cell.angle_gamma   90.00
#
_symmetry.space_group_name_H-M   'P 1'
#
loop_
_entity.id
_entity.type
_entity.pdbx_description
1 polymer ?
#
loop_
_entity_poly.entity_id
_entity_poly.type
_entity_poly.pdbx_seq_one_letter_code
_entity_poly.pdbx_strand_id
1 'polypeptide(L)'
;DKIIKKIELDKSLYENLVYYAASLIDTMELMAQPLYEIYRKLQEYYKAAVTLLLSSKAQENVQDKTVEAMLSYVILKGCRMKALQTEKYESVAVDLLEKVFHSINTQNQTFDAKYVAAAAFGYSEWIRNREYQDYGINKGGVLWS
;
A
#
# COMPACT_ATOMS: atom_id res chain seq x y z
N ASP A 1 -9.91 6.42 -20.34
CA ASP A 1 -9.01 5.27 -20.52
C ASP A 1 -9.77 3.97 -20.33
N LYS A 2 -9.56 3.03 -21.21
CA LYS A 2 -10.27 1.74 -21.21
C LYS A 2 -9.95 0.89 -19.98
N ILE A 3 -8.71 0.94 -19.49
CA ILE A 3 -8.29 0.16 -18.33
C ILE A 3 -8.96 0.68 -17.07
N ILE A 4 -9.00 1.98 -16.90
CA ILE A 4 -9.65 2.60 -15.74
C ILE A 4 -11.14 2.26 -15.71
N LYS A 5 -11.80 2.35 -16.87
CA LYS A 5 -13.22 1.99 -16.97
C LYS A 5 -13.48 0.53 -16.64
N LYS A 6 -12.60 -0.38 -17.06
CA LYS A 6 -12.72 -1.79 -16.73
C LYS A 6 -12.60 -2.01 -15.22
N ILE A 7 -11.66 -1.34 -14.57
CA ILE A 7 -11.48 -1.43 -13.12
C ILE A 7 -12.71 -0.92 -12.39
N GLU A 8 -13.31 0.18 -12.87
CA GLU A 8 -14.50 0.75 -12.26
C GLU A 8 -15.73 -0.15 -12.38
N LEU A 9 -15.80 -0.97 -13.42
CA LEU A 9 -16.93 -1.86 -13.67
C LEU A 9 -16.77 -3.25 -13.05
N ASP A 10 -15.54 -3.64 -12.70
CA ASP A 10 -15.24 -5.00 -12.24
C ASP A 10 -14.47 -4.95 -10.93
N LYS A 11 -15.16 -5.27 -9.83
CA LYS A 11 -14.55 -5.32 -8.49
C LYS A 11 -13.43 -6.35 -8.41
N SER A 12 -13.57 -7.49 -9.10
CA SER A 12 -12.54 -8.52 -9.11
C SER A 12 -11.26 -8.02 -9.73
N LEU A 13 -11.38 -7.22 -10.78
CA LEU A 13 -10.20 -6.66 -11.44
C LEU A 13 -9.49 -5.65 -10.53
N TYR A 14 -10.24 -4.82 -9.82
CA TYR A 14 -9.67 -3.88 -8.85
C TYR A 14 -8.95 -4.63 -7.74
N GLU A 15 -9.61 -5.62 -7.14
CA GLU A 15 -9.06 -6.44 -6.07
C GLU A 15 -7.79 -7.15 -6.52
N ASN A 16 -7.81 -7.75 -7.70
CA ASN A 16 -6.64 -8.41 -8.26
C ASN A 16 -5.49 -7.45 -8.46
N LEU A 17 -5.77 -6.22 -8.85
CA LEU A 17 -4.73 -5.19 -9.02
C LEU A 17 -4.11 -4.79 -7.69
N VAL A 18 -4.89 -4.71 -6.61
CA VAL A 18 -4.38 -4.45 -5.26
C VAL A 18 -3.44 -5.58 -4.84
N TYR A 19 -3.83 -6.83 -5.00
CA TYR A 19 -2.99 -7.97 -4.64
C TYR A 19 -1.75 -8.08 -5.54
N TYR A 20 -1.88 -7.71 -6.79
CA TYR A 20 -0.74 -7.63 -7.71
C TYR A 20 0.29 -6.61 -7.20
N ALA A 21 -0.17 -5.42 -6.83
CA ALA A 21 0.71 -4.39 -6.29
C ALA A 21 1.35 -4.83 -4.97
N ALA A 22 0.61 -5.53 -4.11
CA ALA A 22 1.14 -6.09 -2.88
C ALA A 22 2.25 -7.10 -3.17
N SER A 23 2.04 -7.98 -4.13
CA SER A 23 3.04 -8.97 -4.53
C SER A 23 4.32 -8.31 -5.04
N LEU A 24 4.17 -7.24 -5.81
CA LEU A 24 5.32 -6.50 -6.33
C LEU A 24 6.13 -5.86 -5.20
N ILE A 25 5.48 -5.14 -4.29
CA ILE A 25 6.22 -4.44 -3.24
C ILE A 25 6.85 -5.42 -2.24
N ASP A 26 6.18 -6.52 -1.95
CA ASP A 26 6.73 -7.56 -1.07
C ASP A 26 7.93 -8.25 -1.72
N THR A 27 7.86 -8.53 -3.00
CA THR A 27 8.97 -9.13 -3.75
C THR A 27 10.17 -8.18 -3.78
N MET A 28 9.93 -6.90 -4.03
CA MET A 28 10.97 -5.89 -4.07
C MET A 28 11.74 -5.81 -2.75
N GLU A 29 11.06 -5.95 -1.63
CA GLU A 29 11.70 -5.91 -0.32
C GLU A 29 12.71 -7.05 -0.14
N LEU A 30 12.45 -8.19 -0.74
CA LEU A 30 13.28 -9.39 -0.58
C LEU A 30 14.40 -9.49 -1.61
N MET A 31 14.47 -8.56 -2.56
CA MET A 31 15.46 -8.65 -3.63
C MET A 31 16.84 -8.21 -3.18
N ALA A 32 17.83 -8.97 -3.61
CA ALA A 32 19.24 -8.63 -3.37
C ALA A 32 19.70 -7.51 -4.32
N GLN A 33 20.67 -6.73 -3.86
CA GLN A 33 21.22 -5.61 -4.61
C GLN A 33 21.70 -5.94 -6.04
N PRO A 34 22.31 -7.12 -6.31
CA PRO A 34 22.70 -7.45 -7.67
C PRO A 34 21.55 -7.50 -8.68
N LEU A 35 20.30 -7.53 -8.20
CA LEU A 35 19.12 -7.59 -9.06
C LEU A 35 18.51 -6.21 -9.28
N TYR A 36 19.31 -5.15 -9.20
CA TYR A 36 18.84 -3.77 -9.25
C TYR A 36 18.03 -3.45 -10.53
N GLU A 37 18.44 -3.98 -11.68
CA GLU A 37 17.72 -3.74 -12.92
C GLU A 37 16.31 -4.36 -12.88
N ILE A 38 16.20 -5.54 -12.30
CA ILE A 38 14.90 -6.20 -12.12
C ILE A 38 14.07 -5.41 -11.11
N TYR A 39 14.69 -4.97 -10.02
CA TYR A 39 14.03 -4.15 -9.01
C TYR A 39 13.41 -2.89 -9.65
N ARG A 40 14.15 -2.19 -10.50
CA ARG A 40 13.64 -1.00 -11.17
C ARG A 40 12.43 -1.29 -12.04
N LYS A 41 12.45 -2.42 -12.76
CA LYS A 41 11.32 -2.85 -13.57
C LYS A 41 10.08 -3.11 -12.71
N LEU A 42 10.26 -3.82 -11.61
CA LEU A 42 9.16 -4.10 -10.69
C LEU A 42 8.63 -2.80 -10.08
N GLN A 43 9.51 -1.86 -9.76
CA GLN A 43 9.11 -0.55 -9.24
C GLN A 43 8.27 0.22 -10.26
N GLU A 44 8.62 0.17 -11.53
CA GLU A 44 7.82 0.81 -12.59
C GLU A 44 6.41 0.21 -12.66
N TYR A 45 6.31 -1.11 -12.63
CA TYR A 45 5.02 -1.79 -12.63
C TYR A 45 4.22 -1.49 -11.37
N TYR A 46 4.88 -1.47 -10.22
CA TYR A 46 4.26 -1.14 -8.95
C TYR A 46 3.67 0.28 -8.96
N LYS A 47 4.46 1.26 -9.39
CA LYS A 47 4.00 2.65 -9.47
C LYS A 47 2.82 2.78 -10.43
N ALA A 48 2.86 2.09 -11.57
CA ALA A 48 1.77 2.12 -12.53
C ALA A 48 0.49 1.54 -11.92
N ALA A 49 0.60 0.43 -11.18
CA ALA A 49 -0.55 -0.19 -10.52
C ALA A 49 -1.14 0.75 -9.47
N VAL A 50 -0.32 1.38 -8.64
CA VAL A 50 -0.78 2.33 -7.62
C VAL A 50 -1.48 3.52 -8.28
N THR A 51 -0.89 4.05 -9.35
CA THR A 51 -1.49 5.17 -10.09
C THR A 51 -2.87 4.81 -10.63
N LEU A 52 -3.01 3.63 -11.22
CA LEU A 52 -4.31 3.16 -11.72
C LEU A 52 -5.33 3.02 -10.60
N LEU A 53 -4.91 2.44 -9.47
CA LEU A 53 -5.79 2.22 -8.32
C LEU A 53 -6.32 3.53 -7.76
N LEU A 54 -5.47 4.56 -7.67
CA LEU A 54 -5.85 5.84 -7.09
C LEU A 54 -6.54 6.78 -8.10
N SER A 55 -6.34 6.57 -9.40
CA SER A 55 -6.97 7.39 -10.44
C SER A 55 -8.40 6.98 -10.73
N SER A 56 -8.78 5.78 -10.34
CA SER A 56 -10.08 5.22 -10.64
C SER A 56 -11.10 5.55 -9.55
N LYS A 57 -12.32 5.84 -9.95
CA LYS A 57 -13.45 5.95 -9.00
C LYS A 57 -13.82 4.61 -8.39
N ALA A 58 -13.25 3.52 -8.90
CA ALA A 58 -13.46 2.20 -8.32
C ALA A 58 -13.08 2.16 -6.85
N GLN A 59 -12.08 2.95 -6.44
CA GLN A 59 -11.68 3.07 -5.05
C GLN A 59 -12.85 3.51 -4.16
N GLU A 60 -13.65 4.46 -4.64
CA GLU A 60 -14.81 4.98 -3.90
C GLU A 60 -15.93 3.95 -3.81
N ASN A 61 -16.00 3.04 -4.76
CA ASN A 61 -17.04 2.04 -4.87
C ASN A 61 -16.66 0.70 -4.24
N VAL A 62 -15.42 0.56 -3.78
CA VAL A 62 -14.97 -0.67 -3.12
C VAL A 62 -15.59 -0.73 -1.75
N GLN A 63 -16.44 -1.74 -1.53
CA GLN A 63 -17.08 -1.96 -0.25
C GLN A 63 -16.38 -3.04 0.57
N ASP A 64 -15.44 -3.74 -0.03
CA ASP A 64 -14.65 -4.76 0.67
C ASP A 64 -13.57 -4.07 1.49
N LYS A 65 -13.76 -4.09 2.80
CA LYS A 65 -12.85 -3.43 3.74
C LYS A 65 -11.49 -4.08 3.80
N THR A 66 -11.41 -5.37 3.50
CA THR A 66 -10.14 -6.07 3.42
C THR A 66 -9.29 -5.51 2.28
N VAL A 67 -9.91 -5.23 1.14
CA VAL A 67 -9.22 -4.63 -0.01
C VAL A 67 -8.75 -3.22 0.31
N GLU A 68 -9.57 -2.42 1.01
CA GLU A 68 -9.17 -1.08 1.44
C GLU A 68 -7.98 -1.14 2.39
N ALA A 69 -8.02 -2.06 3.35
CA ALA A 69 -6.93 -2.24 4.30
C ALA A 69 -5.65 -2.68 3.58
N MET A 70 -5.77 -3.59 2.62
CA MET A 70 -4.64 -4.05 1.82
C MET A 70 -4.05 -2.93 0.97
N LEU A 71 -4.90 -2.07 0.40
CA LEU A 71 -4.44 -0.92 -0.37
C LEU A 71 -3.63 0.04 0.51
N SER A 72 -4.09 0.30 1.73
CA SER A 72 -3.33 1.15 2.66
C SER A 72 -1.97 0.54 2.96
N TYR A 73 -1.90 -0.76 3.19
CA TYR A 73 -0.65 -1.48 3.40
C TYR A 73 0.30 -1.32 2.21
N VAL A 74 -0.21 -1.54 1.00
CA VAL A 74 0.57 -1.47 -0.23
C VAL A 74 1.23 -0.09 -0.38
N ILE A 75 0.46 0.96 -0.17
CA ILE A 75 0.96 2.33 -0.32
C ILE A 75 1.93 2.70 0.80
N LEU A 76 1.58 2.37 2.05
CA LEU A 76 2.44 2.70 3.19
C LEU A 76 3.78 1.97 3.12
N LYS A 77 3.78 0.72 2.69
CA LYS A 77 5.02 -0.02 2.49
C LYS A 77 5.86 0.60 1.38
N GLY A 78 5.24 1.04 0.29
CA GLY A 78 5.93 1.76 -0.78
C GLY A 78 6.58 3.04 -0.29
N CYS A 79 5.91 3.77 0.59
CA CYS A 79 6.47 4.98 1.21
C CYS A 79 7.65 4.65 2.10
N ARG A 80 7.52 3.62 2.94
CA ARG A 80 8.62 3.19 3.82
C ARG A 80 9.85 2.76 3.01
N MET A 81 9.64 2.04 1.94
CA MET A 81 10.72 1.55 1.08
C MET A 81 11.26 2.60 0.11
N LYS A 82 10.67 3.79 0.12
CA LYS A 82 11.01 4.88 -0.82
C LYS A 82 10.74 4.51 -2.29
N ALA A 83 9.87 3.53 -2.51
CA ALA A 83 9.38 3.21 -3.85
C ALA A 83 8.31 4.21 -4.31
N LEU A 84 7.66 4.91 -3.36
CA LEU A 84 6.72 6.00 -3.61
C LEU A 84 7.18 7.23 -2.83
N GLN A 85 6.81 8.40 -3.34
CA GLN A 85 7.07 9.67 -2.64
C GLN A 85 6.11 9.79 -1.46
N THR A 86 6.68 9.83 -0.25
CA THR A 86 5.91 9.91 1.00
C THR A 86 4.98 11.13 0.99
N GLU A 87 5.48 12.29 0.57
CA GLU A 87 4.74 13.53 0.56
C GLU A 87 3.47 13.47 -0.30
N LYS A 88 3.50 12.63 -1.32
CA LYS A 88 2.38 12.53 -2.27
C LYS A 88 1.37 11.46 -1.87
N TYR A 89 1.84 10.37 -1.29
CA TYR A 89 1.02 9.16 -1.15
C TYR A 89 0.64 8.82 0.28
N GLU A 90 1.41 9.25 1.28
CA GLU A 90 1.18 8.84 2.66
C GLU A 90 -0.20 9.26 3.19
N SER A 91 -0.61 10.50 2.92
CA SER A 91 -1.88 11.00 3.45
C SER A 91 -3.08 10.20 2.93
N VAL A 92 -3.04 9.80 1.67
CA VAL A 92 -4.11 8.98 1.07
C VAL A 92 -4.21 7.63 1.80
N ALA A 93 -3.07 7.01 2.04
CA ALA A 93 -3.02 5.70 2.69
C ALA A 93 -3.42 5.78 4.15
N VAL A 94 -3.03 6.85 4.85
CA VAL A 94 -3.42 7.06 6.25
C VAL A 94 -4.92 7.27 6.35
N ASP A 95 -5.52 8.02 5.43
CA ASP A 95 -6.96 8.23 5.40
C ASP A 95 -7.71 6.90 5.22
N LEU A 96 -7.21 6.03 4.35
CA LEU A 96 -7.78 4.69 4.17
C LEU A 96 -7.67 3.88 5.45
N LEU A 97 -6.51 3.93 6.10
CA LEU A 97 -6.26 3.19 7.33
C LEU A 97 -7.15 3.68 8.47
N GLU A 98 -7.35 5.00 8.58
CA GLU A 98 -8.23 5.59 9.58
C GLU A 98 -9.68 5.13 9.40
N LYS A 99 -10.16 5.05 8.16
CA LYS A 99 -11.48 4.51 7.88
C LYS A 99 -11.62 3.08 8.36
N VAL A 100 -10.58 2.27 8.12
CA VAL A 100 -10.56 0.87 8.54
C VAL A 100 -10.64 0.76 10.06
N PHE A 101 -9.81 1.52 10.78
CA PHE A 101 -9.82 1.51 12.25
C PHE A 101 -11.12 2.05 12.82
N HIS A 102 -11.68 3.08 12.21
CA HIS A 102 -12.98 3.60 12.62
C HIS A 102 -14.05 2.52 12.51
N SER A 103 -14.06 1.76 11.42
CA SER A 103 -15.01 0.66 11.24
C SER A 103 -14.85 -0.42 12.30
N ILE A 104 -13.61 -0.77 12.65
CA ILE A 104 -13.33 -1.77 13.67
C ILE A 104 -13.86 -1.31 15.03
N ASN A 105 -13.65 -0.03 15.36
CA ASN A 105 -14.00 0.51 16.67
C ASN A 105 -15.47 0.78 16.86
N THR A 106 -16.21 1.09 15.80
CA THR A 106 -17.60 1.53 15.90
C THR A 106 -18.62 0.46 15.59
N GLN A 107 -18.23 -0.62 14.91
CA GLN A 107 -19.14 -1.69 14.55
C GLN A 107 -19.00 -2.85 15.51
N ASN A 108 -20.12 -3.25 16.08
CA ASN A 108 -20.19 -4.39 17.02
C ASN A 108 -20.23 -5.70 16.22
N GLN A 109 -19.25 -5.91 15.37
CA GLN A 109 -19.18 -7.07 14.48
C GLN A 109 -17.87 -7.82 14.68
N THR A 110 -17.95 -9.13 14.45
CA THR A 110 -16.75 -9.95 14.37
C THR A 110 -16.14 -9.76 12.98
N PHE A 111 -14.93 -9.29 12.91
CA PHE A 111 -14.24 -9.08 11.64
C PHE A 111 -13.45 -10.32 11.24
N ASP A 112 -13.33 -10.50 9.91
CA ASP A 112 -12.47 -11.52 9.32
C ASP A 112 -11.03 -11.27 9.75
N ALA A 113 -10.32 -12.35 10.07
CA ALA A 113 -8.90 -12.29 10.44
C ALA A 113 -8.04 -11.61 9.37
N LYS A 114 -8.37 -11.80 8.10
CA LYS A 114 -7.66 -11.16 6.99
C LYS A 114 -7.76 -9.65 7.04
N TYR A 115 -8.94 -9.15 7.35
CA TYR A 115 -9.19 -7.72 7.48
C TYR A 115 -8.35 -7.11 8.59
N VAL A 116 -8.38 -7.72 9.75
CA VAL A 116 -7.62 -7.25 10.91
C VAL A 116 -6.12 -7.31 10.63
N ALA A 117 -5.66 -8.41 10.03
CA ALA A 117 -4.25 -8.58 9.68
C ALA A 117 -3.79 -7.52 8.68
N ALA A 118 -4.58 -7.25 7.65
CA ALA A 118 -4.25 -6.23 6.66
C ALA A 118 -4.15 -4.84 7.29
N ALA A 119 -5.08 -4.52 8.20
CA ALA A 119 -5.06 -3.25 8.92
C ALA A 119 -3.82 -3.14 9.81
N ALA A 120 -3.48 -4.21 10.51
CA ALA A 120 -2.30 -4.25 11.37
C ALA A 120 -1.01 -4.09 10.58
N PHE A 121 -0.91 -4.73 9.42
CA PHE A 121 0.24 -4.59 8.54
C PHE A 121 0.38 -3.16 8.02
N GLY A 122 -0.73 -2.54 7.62
CA GLY A 122 -0.72 -1.14 7.19
C GLY A 122 -0.25 -0.21 8.29
N TYR A 123 -0.78 -0.38 9.49
CA TYR A 123 -0.38 0.40 10.65
C TYR A 123 1.10 0.22 10.96
N SER A 124 1.58 -1.02 10.92
CA SER A 124 2.99 -1.34 11.16
C SER A 124 3.90 -0.61 10.16
N GLU A 125 3.54 -0.59 8.89
CA GLU A 125 4.33 0.10 7.87
C GLU A 125 4.34 1.61 8.11
N TRP A 126 3.23 2.19 8.53
CA TRP A 126 3.16 3.61 8.83
C TRP A 126 4.07 3.97 10.01
N ILE A 127 4.03 3.21 11.08
CA ILE A 127 4.88 3.43 12.25
C ILE A 127 6.35 3.29 11.88
N ARG A 128 6.70 2.26 11.13
CA ARG A 128 8.09 2.03 10.71
C ARG A 128 8.64 3.18 9.87
N ASN A 129 7.81 3.75 9.01
CA ASN A 129 8.22 4.89 8.21
C ASN A 129 8.45 6.13 9.08
N ARG A 130 7.56 6.37 10.05
CA ARG A 130 7.70 7.50 10.98
C ARG A 130 8.94 7.37 11.86
N GLU A 131 9.16 6.20 12.44
CA GLU A 131 10.35 5.94 13.26
C GLU A 131 11.62 6.19 12.48
N TYR A 132 11.64 5.75 11.24
CA TYR A 132 12.78 5.93 10.35
C TYR A 132 13.07 7.41 10.13
N GLN A 133 12.04 8.24 10.00
CA GLN A 133 12.17 9.68 9.82
C GLN A 133 12.52 10.39 11.13
N ASP A 134 11.84 10.04 12.20
CA ASP A 134 11.96 10.73 13.49
C ASP A 134 13.34 10.56 14.12
N TYR A 135 13.90 9.38 14.01
CA TYR A 135 15.22 9.09 14.56
C TYR A 135 16.38 9.40 13.60
N GLY A 136 16.05 9.85 12.38
CA GLY A 136 17.05 10.24 11.41
C GLY A 136 17.98 9.11 10.97
N ILE A 137 17.53 7.88 11.09
CA ILE A 137 18.31 6.70 10.73
C ILE A 137 18.79 6.78 9.29
N ASN A 138 17.90 7.19 8.41
CA ASN A 138 18.21 7.37 7.01
C ASN A 138 19.17 8.52 6.74
N LYS A 139 19.18 9.53 7.62
CA LYS A 139 20.07 10.68 7.50
C LYS A 139 21.49 10.32 7.92
N GLY A 140 21.58 9.53 8.97
CA GLY A 140 22.87 9.13 9.49
C GLY A 140 23.67 8.32 8.48
N GLY A 141 22.97 7.52 7.69
CA GLY A 141 23.64 6.61 6.77
C GLY A 141 24.62 5.68 7.45
N VAL A 142 24.99 6.02 8.66
CA VAL A 142 26.00 5.32 9.44
C VAL A 142 25.62 3.88 9.69
N LEU A 143 24.35 3.66 9.98
CA LEU A 143 23.84 2.32 10.24
C LEU A 143 23.71 1.49 8.97
N TRP A 144 23.72 2.14 7.84
CA TRP A 144 23.44 1.52 6.55
C TRP A 144 24.64 1.54 5.61
N SER A 145 25.62 2.29 5.99
CA SER A 145 26.85 2.41 5.21
C SER A 145 27.86 1.33 5.56
#